data_156b151c2067931ed48cf16b8e0e2f47
#
_entry.id   156b151c2067931ed48cf16b8e0e2f47
#
_cell.length_a   1.000
_cell.length_b   1.000
_cell.length_c   1.000
_cell.angle_alpha   90.00
_cell.angle_beta   90.00
_cell.angle_gamma   90.00
#
_symmetry.space_group_name_H-M   'P 1'
#
loop_
_entity.id
_entity.type
_entity.pdbx_description
1 polymer ?
#
loop_
_entity_poly.entity_id
_entity_poly.type
_entity_poly.pdbx_seq_one_letter_code
_entity_poly.pdbx_strand_id
1 'polypeptide(L)'
;MHDEKLIHDWMVSHLKHRLSRDYKDIHINLNGEKKNEFKGHYPDLILGNHGIVLAVMEIETEKSVTPEKADEWKAISALGVKLIIMVPKPLKAKTVELLWQKGIADRTSIGSYDINIAMP
;
A
#
# COMPACT_ATOMS: atom_id res chain seq x y z
N MET A 1 14.47 15.46 10.10
CA MET A 1 13.00 15.39 10.03
C MET A 1 12.59 14.61 8.80
N HIS A 2 11.72 13.65 8.96
CA HIS A 2 11.19 12.90 7.84
C HIS A 2 9.87 13.51 7.40
N ASP A 3 9.77 13.81 6.12
CA ASP A 3 8.48 14.17 5.53
C ASP A 3 7.80 12.87 5.08
N GLU A 4 6.88 12.37 5.92
CA GLU A 4 6.15 11.13 5.67
C GLU A 4 5.35 11.20 4.37
N LYS A 5 4.76 12.35 4.08
CA LYS A 5 4.01 12.55 2.85
C LYS A 5 4.92 12.45 1.62
N LEU A 6 6.09 13.04 1.67
CA LEU A 6 7.05 13.00 0.57
C LEU A 6 7.52 11.57 0.30
N ILE A 7 7.84 10.84 1.36
CA ILE A 7 8.26 9.43 1.25
C ILE A 7 7.13 8.59 0.66
N HIS A 8 5.92 8.77 1.18
CA HIS A 8 4.74 8.05 0.69
C HIS A 8 4.54 8.29 -0.81
N ASP A 9 4.49 9.55 -1.23
CA ASP A 9 4.20 9.90 -2.60
C ASP A 9 5.31 9.47 -3.56
N TRP A 10 6.56 9.54 -3.10
CA TRP A 10 7.69 9.05 -3.88
C TRP A 10 7.58 7.54 -4.12
N MET A 11 7.22 6.78 -3.06
CA MET A 11 7.04 5.33 -3.18
C MET A 11 5.89 4.98 -4.11
N VAL A 12 4.77 5.70 -4.01
CA VAL A 12 3.63 5.47 -4.91
C VAL A 12 4.05 5.66 -6.37
N SER A 13 4.74 6.74 -6.66
CA SER A 13 5.20 7.04 -8.03
C SER A 13 6.23 6.02 -8.52
N HIS A 14 7.16 5.65 -7.65
CA HIS A 14 8.19 4.66 -7.97
C HIS A 14 7.56 3.28 -8.29
N LEU A 15 6.63 2.85 -7.47
CA LEU A 15 5.97 1.55 -7.67
C LEU A 15 5.05 1.56 -8.87
N LYS A 16 4.38 2.68 -9.17
CA LYS A 16 3.62 2.81 -10.40
C LYS A 16 4.52 2.53 -11.61
N HIS A 17 5.68 3.15 -11.64
CA HIS A 17 6.61 2.95 -12.74
C HIS A 17 7.08 1.49 -12.83
N ARG A 18 7.48 0.92 -11.69
CA ARG A 18 8.00 -0.45 -11.63
C ARG A 18 6.95 -1.48 -12.02
N LEU A 19 5.71 -1.30 -11.56
CA LEU A 19 4.62 -2.26 -11.78
C LEU A 19 3.98 -2.13 -13.15
N SER A 20 4.34 -1.12 -13.93
CA SER A 20 3.78 -0.91 -15.28
C SER A 20 4.10 -2.04 -16.26
N ARG A 21 5.05 -2.90 -15.92
CA ARG A 21 5.36 -4.09 -16.71
C ARG A 21 4.32 -5.20 -16.52
N ASP A 22 3.75 -5.27 -15.30
CA ASP A 22 2.88 -6.36 -14.90
C ASP A 22 1.41 -6.00 -14.99
N TYR A 23 1.10 -4.71 -14.88
CA TYR A 23 -0.28 -4.22 -14.92
C TYR A 23 -0.39 -3.09 -15.93
N LYS A 24 -1.32 -3.23 -16.87
CA LYS A 24 -1.54 -2.21 -17.90
C LYS A 24 -2.36 -1.04 -17.40
N ASP A 25 -3.25 -1.29 -16.44
CA ASP A 25 -4.10 -0.26 -15.86
C ASP A 25 -3.62 0.01 -14.43
N ILE A 26 -3.01 1.17 -14.21
CA ILE A 26 -2.57 1.57 -12.87
C ILE A 26 -3.12 2.96 -12.58
N HIS A 27 -3.92 3.06 -11.52
CA HIS A 27 -4.41 4.33 -11.02
C HIS A 27 -3.81 4.58 -9.64
N ILE A 28 -3.44 5.81 -9.35
CA ILE A 28 -2.81 6.17 -8.09
C ILE A 28 -3.59 7.24 -7.36
N ASN A 29 -3.46 7.23 -6.04
CA ASN A 29 -3.89 8.32 -5.18
C ASN A 29 -2.70 8.73 -4.33
N LEU A 30 -2.22 9.96 -4.49
CA LEU A 30 -1.18 10.48 -3.63
C LEU A 30 -1.77 10.78 -2.25
N ASN A 31 -0.92 11.03 -1.27
CA ASN A 31 -1.35 11.19 0.11
C ASN A 31 -2.44 12.27 0.24
N GLY A 32 -3.60 11.86 0.75
CA GLY A 32 -4.75 12.74 0.92
C GLY A 32 -5.60 12.97 -0.32
N GLU A 33 -5.19 12.46 -1.48
CA GLU A 33 -5.99 12.59 -2.70
C GLU A 33 -7.14 11.59 -2.73
N LYS A 34 -8.27 12.03 -3.28
CA LYS A 34 -9.42 11.16 -3.54
C LYS A 34 -9.75 11.23 -5.03
N LYS A 35 -8.77 10.90 -5.85
CA LYS A 35 -8.85 11.01 -7.30
C LYS A 35 -9.38 9.75 -7.95
N ASN A 36 -8.95 8.59 -7.49
CA ASN A 36 -9.34 7.30 -8.05
C ASN A 36 -9.97 6.45 -6.97
N GLU A 37 -11.26 6.19 -7.10
CA GLU A 37 -12.01 5.41 -6.12
C GLU A 37 -12.06 3.93 -6.51
N PHE A 38 -12.02 3.06 -5.50
CA PHE A 38 -12.33 1.66 -5.66
C PHE A 38 -13.27 1.23 -4.53
N LYS A 39 -14.53 0.98 -4.87
CA LYS A 39 -15.57 0.49 -3.94
C LYS A 39 -15.66 1.30 -2.63
N GLY A 40 -15.64 2.62 -2.75
CA GLY A 40 -15.74 3.53 -1.60
C GLY A 40 -14.44 3.82 -0.90
N HIS A 41 -13.32 3.30 -1.40
CA HIS A 41 -11.98 3.52 -0.85
C HIS A 41 -11.09 4.19 -1.88
N TYR A 42 -9.97 4.74 -1.41
CA TYR A 42 -8.99 5.41 -2.27
C TYR A 42 -7.61 4.82 -2.03
N PRO A 43 -7.39 3.56 -2.50
CA PRO A 43 -6.09 2.91 -2.32
C PRO A 43 -4.97 3.70 -2.99
N ASP A 44 -3.77 3.58 -2.45
CA ASP A 44 -2.62 4.28 -3.01
C ASP A 44 -2.35 3.86 -4.45
N LEU A 45 -2.47 2.57 -4.76
CA LEU A 45 -2.44 2.08 -6.14
C LEU A 45 -3.59 1.10 -6.37
N ILE A 46 -4.18 1.21 -7.55
CA ILE A 46 -5.21 0.29 -8.04
C ILE A 46 -4.63 -0.36 -9.28
N LEU A 47 -4.45 -1.68 -9.25
CA LEU A 47 -3.73 -2.43 -10.26
C LEU A 47 -4.68 -3.35 -11.02
N GLY A 48 -4.65 -3.28 -12.34
CA GLY A 48 -5.52 -4.10 -13.15
C GLY A 48 -5.04 -4.28 -14.58
N ASN A 49 -5.82 -5.02 -15.34
CA ASN A 49 -5.62 -5.24 -16.77
C ASN A 49 -6.98 -5.27 -17.46
N HIS A 50 -7.05 -4.64 -18.62
CA HIS A 50 -8.26 -4.66 -19.46
C HIS A 50 -9.52 -4.19 -18.72
N GLY A 51 -9.38 -3.16 -17.87
CA GLY A 51 -10.49 -2.61 -17.12
C GLY A 51 -10.89 -3.39 -15.87
N ILE A 52 -10.22 -4.51 -15.59
CA ILE A 52 -10.53 -5.35 -14.43
C ILE A 52 -9.49 -5.09 -13.35
N VAL A 53 -9.94 -4.72 -12.15
CA VAL A 53 -9.06 -4.53 -11.00
C VAL A 53 -8.68 -5.91 -10.44
N LEU A 54 -7.38 -6.16 -10.34
CA LEU A 54 -6.83 -7.41 -9.84
C LEU A 54 -6.29 -7.29 -8.41
N ALA A 55 -5.76 -6.12 -8.06
CA ALA A 55 -5.17 -5.89 -6.75
C ALA A 55 -5.21 -4.41 -6.39
N VAL A 56 -5.15 -4.13 -5.10
CA VAL A 56 -4.92 -2.79 -4.60
C VAL A 56 -3.72 -2.82 -3.66
N MET A 57 -2.99 -1.72 -3.61
CA MET A 57 -1.78 -1.62 -2.80
C MET A 57 -1.86 -0.41 -1.90
N GLU A 58 -1.50 -0.61 -0.63
CA GLU A 58 -1.36 0.45 0.36
C GLU A 58 0.11 0.60 0.72
N ILE A 59 0.60 1.83 0.67
CA ILE A 59 1.99 2.16 1.00
C ILE A 59 1.99 2.80 2.39
N GLU A 60 2.66 2.17 3.33
CA GLU A 60 2.76 2.69 4.68
C GLU A 60 4.15 3.28 4.93
N THR A 61 4.22 4.19 5.88
CA THR A 61 5.45 4.81 6.35
C THR A 61 5.64 4.47 7.83
N GLU A 62 6.72 4.95 8.44
CA GLU A 62 7.02 4.59 9.85
C GLU A 62 5.87 4.89 10.80
N LYS A 63 5.17 6.01 10.60
CA LYS A 63 4.12 6.45 11.51
C LYS A 63 2.74 5.93 11.19
N SER A 64 2.55 5.31 10.02
CA SER A 64 1.22 4.88 9.60
C SER A 64 0.92 3.40 9.88
N VAL A 65 1.90 2.63 10.32
CA VAL A 65 1.69 1.23 10.70
C VAL A 65 1.14 1.19 12.12
N THR A 66 -0.18 1.25 12.25
CA THR A 66 -0.90 1.35 13.53
C THR A 66 -2.09 0.39 13.55
N PRO A 67 -2.63 0.05 14.73
CA PRO A 67 -3.85 -0.76 14.82
C PRO A 67 -5.05 -0.12 14.09
N GLU A 68 -5.15 1.21 14.15
CA GLU A 68 -6.22 1.95 13.48
C GLU A 68 -6.10 1.81 11.96
N LYS A 69 -4.89 1.88 11.45
CA LYS A 69 -4.64 1.67 10.01
C LYS A 69 -4.94 0.23 9.62
N ALA A 70 -4.65 -0.72 10.49
CA ALA A 70 -4.96 -2.13 10.25
C ALA A 70 -6.46 -2.38 10.13
N ASP A 71 -7.30 -1.58 10.76
CA ASP A 71 -8.75 -1.65 10.57
C ASP A 71 -9.13 -1.24 9.15
N GLU A 72 -8.45 -0.25 8.58
CA GLU A 72 -8.65 0.13 7.18
C GLU A 72 -8.21 -1.00 6.24
N TRP A 73 -7.05 -1.62 6.51
CA TRP A 73 -6.59 -2.78 5.72
C TRP A 73 -7.64 -3.89 5.74
N LYS A 74 -8.25 -4.14 6.90
CA LYS A 74 -9.28 -5.17 7.02
C LYS A 74 -10.48 -4.86 6.13
N ALA A 75 -10.93 -3.61 6.14
CA ALA A 75 -12.05 -3.19 5.29
C ALA A 75 -11.71 -3.37 3.80
N ILE A 76 -10.52 -2.97 3.40
CA ILE A 76 -10.07 -3.09 2.00
C ILE A 76 -9.90 -4.56 1.60
N SER A 77 -9.40 -5.41 2.51
CA SER A 77 -9.22 -6.83 2.23
C SER A 77 -10.52 -7.58 1.94
N ALA A 78 -11.64 -6.99 2.35
CA ALA A 78 -12.97 -7.58 2.13
C ALA A 78 -13.59 -7.20 0.78
N LEU A 79 -12.91 -6.42 -0.05
CA LEU A 79 -13.47 -5.90 -1.30
C LEU A 79 -13.39 -6.88 -2.47
N GLY A 80 -12.87 -8.09 -2.27
CA GLY A 80 -12.85 -9.13 -3.30
C GLY A 80 -11.67 -9.08 -4.26
N VAL A 81 -10.65 -8.26 -3.98
CA VAL A 81 -9.41 -8.22 -4.73
C VAL A 81 -8.22 -8.40 -3.77
N LYS A 82 -7.07 -8.73 -4.34
CA LYS A 82 -5.86 -8.90 -3.54
C LYS A 82 -5.43 -7.58 -2.91
N LEU A 83 -5.12 -7.60 -1.62
CA LEU A 83 -4.54 -6.47 -0.93
C LEU A 83 -3.04 -6.70 -0.73
N ILE A 84 -2.24 -5.74 -1.15
CA ILE A 84 -0.79 -5.73 -0.96
C ILE A 84 -0.44 -4.54 -0.07
N ILE A 85 0.30 -4.78 0.99
CA ILE A 85 0.75 -3.72 1.90
C ILE A 85 2.27 -3.62 1.80
N MET A 86 2.76 -2.42 1.50
CA MET A 86 4.19 -2.13 1.46
C MET A 86 4.57 -1.33 2.70
N VAL A 87 5.53 -1.82 3.46
CA VAL A 87 5.93 -1.20 4.71
C VAL A 87 7.45 -1.02 4.78
N PRO A 88 7.95 -0.07 5.59
CA PRO A 88 9.38 0.00 5.85
C PRO A 88 9.88 -1.32 6.44
N LYS A 89 11.02 -1.76 5.98
CA LYS A 89 11.60 -3.06 6.39
C LYS A 89 11.61 -3.28 7.90
N PRO A 90 12.00 -2.31 8.75
CA PRO A 90 11.99 -2.51 10.20
C PRO A 90 10.60 -2.76 10.79
N LEU A 91 9.53 -2.40 10.08
CA LEU A 91 8.16 -2.54 10.56
C LEU A 91 7.45 -3.78 10.03
N LYS A 92 8.16 -4.63 9.29
CA LYS A 92 7.55 -5.82 8.70
C LYS A 92 6.98 -6.76 9.76
N ALA A 93 7.73 -7.03 10.82
CA ALA A 93 7.26 -7.91 11.90
C ALA A 93 6.03 -7.36 12.61
N LYS A 94 6.02 -6.05 12.90
CA LYS A 94 4.87 -5.38 13.51
C LYS A 94 3.64 -5.46 12.60
N THR A 95 3.84 -5.30 11.29
CA THR A 95 2.75 -5.39 10.31
C THR A 95 2.15 -6.79 10.29
N VAL A 96 2.99 -7.83 10.27
CA VAL A 96 2.53 -9.22 10.33
C VAL A 96 1.69 -9.46 11.58
N GLU A 97 2.15 -8.98 12.73
CA GLU A 97 1.41 -9.11 13.98
C GLU A 97 0.03 -8.46 13.90
N LEU A 98 -0.05 -7.25 13.35
CA LEU A 98 -1.33 -6.55 13.17
C LEU A 98 -2.27 -7.31 12.24
N LEU A 99 -1.75 -7.91 11.16
CA LEU A 99 -2.57 -8.70 10.24
C LEU A 99 -3.14 -9.94 10.93
N TRP A 100 -2.37 -10.60 11.78
CA TRP A 100 -2.87 -11.72 12.57
C TRP A 100 -3.94 -11.27 13.58
N GLN A 101 -3.70 -10.15 14.26
CA GLN A 101 -4.68 -9.61 15.22
C GLN A 101 -6.00 -9.26 14.56
N LYS A 102 -5.98 -8.78 13.32
CA LYS A 102 -7.19 -8.43 12.58
C LYS A 102 -7.80 -9.58 11.79
N GLY A 103 -7.14 -10.74 11.80
CA GLY A 103 -7.66 -11.93 11.12
C GLY A 103 -7.57 -11.90 9.60
N ILE A 104 -6.63 -11.13 9.05
CA ILE A 104 -6.50 -10.97 7.59
C ILE A 104 -5.14 -11.40 7.05
N ALA A 105 -4.32 -12.06 7.86
CA ALA A 105 -2.99 -12.47 7.43
C ALA A 105 -3.00 -13.40 6.23
N ASP A 106 -4.03 -14.22 6.11
CA ASP A 106 -4.18 -15.19 5.01
C ASP A 106 -4.68 -14.55 3.70
N ARG A 107 -5.17 -13.31 3.77
CA ARG A 107 -5.75 -12.59 2.61
C ARG A 107 -4.92 -11.41 2.15
N THR A 108 -3.77 -11.19 2.77
CA THR A 108 -2.97 -9.99 2.52
C THR A 108 -1.54 -10.39 2.20
N SER A 109 -0.97 -9.74 1.20
CA SER A 109 0.45 -9.88 0.87
C SER A 109 1.22 -8.70 1.43
N ILE A 110 2.40 -8.95 1.96
CA ILE A 110 3.26 -7.92 2.52
C ILE A 110 4.53 -7.82 1.70
N GLY A 111 4.87 -6.60 1.29
CA GLY A 111 6.18 -6.28 0.78
C GLY A 111 6.86 -5.30 1.73
N SER A 112 8.15 -5.17 1.61
CA SER A 112 8.90 -4.21 2.40
C SER A 112 9.83 -3.40 1.53
N TYR A 113 10.16 -2.22 2.00
CA TYR A 113 11.10 -1.35 1.31
C TYR A 113 12.10 -0.77 2.30
N ASP A 114 13.24 -0.39 1.79
CA ASP A 114 14.31 0.19 2.56
C ASP A 114 14.85 1.38 1.76
N ILE A 115 14.88 2.54 2.37
CA ILE A 115 15.39 3.75 1.73
C ILE A 115 16.74 4.06 2.33
N ASN A 116 17.78 3.90 1.51
CA ASN A 116 19.12 4.23 1.89
C ASN A 116 19.57 5.50 1.18
N ILE A 117 19.91 6.50 1.97
CA ILE A 117 20.48 7.73 1.44
C ILE A 117 21.95 7.73 1.79
N ALA A 118 22.80 7.60 0.76
CA ALA A 118 24.23 7.67 0.96
C ALA A 118 24.62 9.13 1.11
N MET A 119 25.20 9.48 2.25
CA MET A 119 25.72 10.83 2.48
C MET A 119 27.20 10.87 2.10
N PRO A 120 27.61 11.96 1.45
CA PRO A 120 29.05 12.11 1.09
C PRO A 120 29.93 12.30 2.32
#